data_2064040aa1092609d7c1cd7229d8d77f
#
_entry.id   2064040aa1092609d7c1cd7229d8d77f
#
_cell.length_a   1.000
_cell.length_b   1.000
_cell.length_c   1.000
_cell.angle_alpha   90.00
_cell.angle_beta   90.00
_cell.angle_gamma   90.00
#
_symmetry.space_group_name_H-M   'P 1'
#
loop_
_entity.id
_entity.type
_entity.pdbx_description
1 polymer ?
#
loop_
_entity_poly.entity_id
_entity_poly.type
_entity_poly.pdbx_seq_one_letter_code
_entity_poly.pdbx_strand_id
1 'polypeptide(L)'
;MAAAPIPNFLRAQPDGVLLSVKLQPRASANEVVPHGGSGDELRIRVSAPPVDAAANDALIRLLAGRLDCARGRVELVRGHKSRHKIVKLRGFTAEEVLKRL
;
A
#
# COMPACT_ATOMS: atom_id res chain seq x y z
N MET A 1 -22.58 17.03 5.85
CA MET A 1 -22.06 16.40 4.65
C MET A 1 -21.23 15.18 5.06
N ALA A 2 -21.63 14.01 4.63
CA ALA A 2 -20.95 12.79 5.02
C ALA A 2 -19.68 12.63 4.20
N ALA A 3 -18.54 12.49 4.86
CA ALA A 3 -17.33 12.08 4.18
C ALA A 3 -17.49 10.64 3.70
N ALA A 4 -16.86 10.30 2.58
CA ALA A 4 -16.82 8.91 2.14
C ALA A 4 -16.18 8.06 3.24
N PRO A 5 -16.72 6.86 3.52
CA PRO A 5 -16.13 6.02 4.55
C PRO A 5 -14.70 5.62 4.17
N ILE A 6 -13.82 5.62 5.15
CA ILE A 6 -12.44 5.18 4.97
C ILE A 6 -12.44 3.66 4.89
N PRO A 7 -11.86 3.04 3.85
CA PRO A 7 -11.79 1.58 3.76
C PRO A 7 -11.01 0.98 4.92
N ASN A 8 -11.35 -0.27 5.25
CA ASN A 8 -10.68 -0.97 6.35
C ASN A 8 -9.19 -1.19 6.14
N PHE A 9 -8.72 -1.14 4.90
CA PHE A 9 -7.28 -1.28 4.63
C PHE A 9 -6.47 -0.03 4.97
N LEU A 10 -7.12 1.07 5.33
CA LEU A 10 -6.46 2.29 5.79
C LEU A 10 -6.80 2.55 7.25
N ARG A 11 -5.76 2.79 8.06
CA ARG A 11 -5.91 3.09 9.47
C ARG A 11 -5.12 4.33 9.82
N ALA A 12 -5.80 5.37 10.28
CA ALA A 12 -5.15 6.62 10.65
C ALA A 12 -4.23 6.45 11.86
N GLN A 13 -3.09 7.11 11.81
CA GLN A 13 -2.09 7.15 12.87
C GLN A 13 -1.75 8.62 13.15
N PRO A 14 -1.19 8.95 14.35
CA PRO A 14 -0.85 10.34 14.67
C PRO A 14 0.11 11.00 13.67
N ASP A 15 1.00 10.24 13.06
CA ASP A 15 2.03 10.74 12.15
C ASP A 15 1.90 10.21 10.73
N GLY A 16 0.77 9.59 10.40
CA GLY A 16 0.56 9.04 9.07
C GLY A 16 -0.60 8.08 8.99
N VAL A 17 -0.47 7.09 8.10
CA VAL A 17 -1.52 6.09 7.84
C VAL A 17 -0.87 4.72 7.73
N LEU A 18 -1.54 3.71 8.28
CA LEU A 18 -1.18 2.31 8.02
C LEU A 18 -2.04 1.78 6.87
N LEU A 19 -1.38 1.18 5.90
CA LEU A 19 -2.01 0.56 4.74
C LEU A 19 -1.82 -0.94 4.80
N SER A 20 -2.91 -1.69 4.82
CA SER A 20 -2.87 -3.15 4.76
C SER A 20 -2.91 -3.59 3.31
N VAL A 21 -1.92 -4.38 2.89
CA VAL A 21 -1.70 -4.76 1.50
C VAL A 21 -1.64 -6.28 1.37
N LYS A 22 -2.31 -6.80 0.34
CA LYS A 22 -2.05 -8.16 -0.13
C LYS A 22 -1.24 -8.05 -1.42
N LEU A 23 0.01 -8.50 -1.38
CA LEU A 23 0.95 -8.38 -2.48
C LEU A 23 0.94 -9.63 -3.35
N GLN A 24 0.85 -9.44 -4.66
CA GLN A 24 0.95 -10.51 -5.64
C GLN A 24 2.20 -10.30 -6.50
N PRO A 25 3.26 -11.09 -6.31
CA PRO A 25 4.45 -11.01 -7.16
C PRO A 25 4.22 -11.73 -8.49
N ARG A 26 5.20 -11.65 -9.39
CA ARG A 26 5.17 -12.25 -10.73
C ARG A 26 4.00 -11.80 -11.58
N ALA A 27 3.48 -10.62 -11.35
CA ALA A 27 2.44 -10.07 -12.19
C ALA A 27 3.06 -9.54 -13.49
N SER A 28 2.22 -9.34 -14.51
CA SER A 28 2.66 -8.79 -15.79
C SER A 28 2.95 -7.28 -15.70
N ALA A 29 2.47 -6.61 -14.67
CA ALA A 29 2.64 -5.18 -14.48
C ALA A 29 2.63 -4.83 -13.00
N ASN A 30 3.17 -3.65 -12.68
CA ASN A 30 3.08 -3.10 -11.33
C ASN A 30 1.83 -2.25 -11.26
N GLU A 31 0.86 -2.65 -10.44
CA GLU A 31 -0.40 -1.92 -10.36
C GLU A 31 -1.07 -2.06 -9.01
N VAL A 32 -1.82 -1.02 -8.63
CA VAL A 32 -2.77 -1.08 -7.54
C VAL A 32 -4.09 -1.55 -8.13
N VAL A 33 -4.56 -2.72 -7.73
CA VAL A 33 -5.82 -3.25 -8.24
C VAL A 33 -6.96 -2.43 -7.63
N PRO A 34 -7.85 -1.84 -8.45
CA PRO A 34 -9.00 -1.14 -7.92
C PRO A 34 -9.75 -2.07 -6.97
N HIS A 35 -9.99 -1.58 -5.76
CA HIS A 35 -10.66 -2.42 -4.78
C HIS A 35 -12.06 -2.75 -5.26
N GLY A 36 -12.33 -4.02 -5.43
CA GLY A 36 -13.66 -4.51 -5.74
C GLY A 36 -14.56 -4.50 -4.52
N GLY A 37 -14.31 -3.60 -3.60
CA GLY A 37 -15.19 -3.37 -2.47
C GLY A 37 -14.72 -3.98 -1.17
N SER A 38 -14.97 -5.16 -0.86
CA SER A 38 -14.98 -5.63 0.51
C SER A 38 -13.68 -6.28 0.96
N GLY A 39 -12.65 -5.57 1.23
CA GLY A 39 -11.50 -6.23 1.77
C GLY A 39 -10.83 -5.42 2.87
N ASP A 40 -10.21 -6.11 3.80
CA ASP A 40 -9.37 -5.50 4.81
C ASP A 40 -7.98 -5.21 4.27
N GLU A 41 -7.74 -5.52 3.00
CA GLU A 41 -6.44 -5.34 2.34
C GLU A 41 -6.61 -4.79 0.94
N LEU A 42 -5.72 -3.88 0.57
CA LEU A 42 -5.62 -3.40 -0.80
C LEU A 42 -4.76 -4.38 -1.59
N ARG A 43 -5.25 -4.84 -2.73
CA ARG A 43 -4.47 -5.73 -3.58
C ARG A 43 -3.51 -4.94 -4.43
N ILE A 44 -2.24 -5.33 -4.38
CA ILE A 44 -1.18 -4.71 -5.19
C ILE A 44 -0.44 -5.82 -5.92
N ARG A 45 -0.25 -5.63 -7.22
CA ARG A 45 0.47 -6.55 -8.09
C ARG A 45 1.80 -5.95 -8.47
N VAL A 46 2.85 -6.77 -8.43
CA VAL A 46 4.18 -6.32 -8.84
C VAL A 46 4.81 -7.37 -9.76
N SER A 47 5.59 -6.91 -10.72
CA SER A 47 6.28 -7.79 -11.66
C SER A 47 7.55 -8.41 -11.07
N ALA A 48 7.92 -8.04 -9.86
CA ALA A 48 9.11 -8.56 -9.21
C ALA A 48 9.03 -10.07 -8.96
N PRO A 49 10.18 -10.77 -8.93
CA PRO A 49 10.18 -12.17 -8.56
C PRO A 49 9.75 -12.35 -7.10
N PRO A 50 9.29 -13.57 -6.71
CA PRO A 50 8.80 -13.82 -5.35
C PRO A 50 9.96 -14.00 -4.36
N VAL A 51 10.89 -13.08 -4.40
CA VAL A 51 11.98 -12.96 -3.43
C VAL A 51 11.62 -11.80 -2.53
N ASP A 52 11.63 -12.01 -1.23
CA ASP A 52 11.11 -11.04 -0.26
C ASP A 52 11.67 -9.64 -0.46
N ALA A 53 12.99 -9.49 -0.58
CA ALA A 53 13.61 -8.19 -0.75
C ALA A 53 13.18 -7.50 -2.05
N ALA A 54 13.11 -8.24 -3.14
CA ALA A 54 12.71 -7.69 -4.44
C ALA A 54 11.24 -7.28 -4.43
N ALA A 55 10.37 -8.11 -3.89
CA ALA A 55 8.94 -7.83 -3.82
C ALA A 55 8.65 -6.65 -2.90
N ASN A 56 9.32 -6.58 -1.75
CA ASN A 56 9.15 -5.46 -0.81
C ASN A 56 9.62 -4.15 -1.43
N ASP A 57 10.76 -4.16 -2.11
CA ASP A 57 11.27 -2.96 -2.78
C ASP A 57 10.33 -2.49 -3.89
N ALA A 58 9.80 -3.40 -4.68
CA ALA A 58 8.85 -3.09 -5.75
C ALA A 58 7.58 -2.46 -5.16
N LEU A 59 7.08 -2.97 -4.04
CA LEU A 59 5.92 -2.43 -3.37
C LEU A 59 6.17 -0.99 -2.91
N ILE A 60 7.31 -0.75 -2.26
CA ILE A 60 7.66 0.58 -1.76
C ILE A 60 7.78 1.58 -2.92
N ARG A 61 8.45 1.19 -4.00
CA ARG A 61 8.59 2.04 -5.18
C ARG A 61 7.25 2.38 -5.82
N LEU A 62 6.38 1.40 -5.94
CA LEU A 62 5.05 1.61 -6.52
C LEU A 62 4.23 2.59 -5.69
N LEU A 63 4.22 2.40 -4.37
CA LEU A 63 3.47 3.28 -3.48
C LEU A 63 4.06 4.70 -3.46
N ALA A 64 5.37 4.83 -3.41
CA ALA A 64 6.01 6.14 -3.44
C ALA A 64 5.70 6.88 -4.74
N GLY A 65 5.70 6.19 -5.87
CA GLY A 65 5.33 6.76 -7.15
C GLY A 65 3.87 7.20 -7.21
N ARG A 66 2.97 6.36 -6.71
CA ARG A 66 1.53 6.69 -6.66
C ARG A 66 1.24 7.88 -5.76
N LEU A 67 1.92 7.95 -4.63
CA LEU A 67 1.74 9.03 -3.66
C LEU A 67 2.56 10.27 -3.98
N ASP A 68 3.42 10.18 -4.99
CA ASP A 68 4.32 11.25 -5.39
C ASP A 68 5.13 11.77 -4.20
N CYS A 69 5.82 10.84 -3.53
CA CYS A 69 6.60 11.18 -2.35
C CYS A 69 7.92 10.42 -2.34
N ALA A 70 8.82 10.82 -1.45
CA ALA A 70 10.09 10.14 -1.25
C ALA A 70 9.85 8.73 -0.68
N ARG A 71 10.69 7.79 -1.09
CA ARG A 71 10.61 6.40 -0.61
C ARG A 71 10.74 6.29 0.91
N GLY A 72 11.46 7.19 1.54
CA GLY A 72 11.62 7.20 3.00
C GLY A 72 10.33 7.47 3.77
N ARG A 73 9.28 7.96 3.09
CA ARG A 73 7.96 8.14 3.71
C ARG A 73 7.09 6.89 3.64
N VAL A 74 7.54 5.86 2.93
CA VAL A 74 6.86 4.59 2.78
C VAL A 74 7.69 3.53 3.51
N GLU A 75 7.16 3.02 4.60
CA GLU A 75 7.88 2.08 5.46
C GLU A 75 7.10 0.77 5.60
N LEU A 76 7.75 -0.35 5.28
CA LEU A 76 7.18 -1.66 5.52
C LEU A 76 7.38 -2.00 7.00
N VAL A 77 6.27 -2.09 7.74
CA VAL A 77 6.33 -2.32 9.19
C VAL A 77 6.01 -3.75 9.59
N ARG A 78 5.32 -4.51 8.73
CA ARG A 78 4.97 -5.89 9.04
C ARG A 78 4.82 -6.71 7.77
N GLY A 79 5.09 -8.00 7.87
CA GLY A 79 4.88 -8.91 6.75
C GLY A 79 6.04 -8.96 5.77
N HIS A 80 7.28 -8.77 6.22
CA HIS A 80 8.47 -8.77 5.35
C HIS A 80 8.60 -10.06 4.54
N LYS A 81 8.13 -11.18 5.08
CA LYS A 81 8.20 -12.49 4.43
C LYS A 81 6.81 -13.04 4.11
N SER A 82 5.81 -12.19 4.07
CA SER A 82 4.43 -12.60 3.83
C SER A 82 3.86 -11.84 2.64
N ARG A 83 2.80 -12.36 2.04
CA ARG A 83 2.03 -11.61 1.04
C ARG A 83 1.12 -10.58 1.70
N HIS A 84 0.82 -10.77 2.98
CA HIS A 84 0.03 -9.83 3.77
C HIS A 84 0.99 -8.88 4.48
N LYS A 85 0.96 -7.60 4.08
CA LYS A 85 1.93 -6.61 4.53
C LYS A 85 1.21 -5.41 5.13
N ILE A 86 1.88 -4.75 6.06
CA ILE A 86 1.42 -3.46 6.59
C ILE A 86 2.50 -2.45 6.30
N VAL A 87 2.10 -1.36 5.63
CA VAL A 87 2.99 -0.29 5.23
C VAL A 87 2.56 0.98 5.94
N LYS A 88 3.52 1.71 6.50
CA LYS A 88 3.26 3.01 7.09
C LYS A 88 3.58 4.11 6.07
N LEU A 89 2.61 5.01 5.90
CA LEU A 89 2.73 6.14 4.99
C LEU A 89 2.82 7.40 5.84
N ARG A 90 4.04 7.91 6.02
CA ARG A 90 4.31 9.02 6.92
C ARG A 90 3.89 10.35 6.31
N GLY A 91 3.22 11.17 7.11
CA GLY A 91 2.83 12.51 6.70
C GLY A 91 1.63 12.57 5.77
N PHE A 92 0.89 11.48 5.65
CA PHE A 92 -0.35 11.43 4.85
C PHE A 92 -1.57 11.24 5.75
N THR A 93 -2.71 11.77 5.30
CA THR A 93 -4.01 11.41 5.86
C THR A 93 -4.62 10.28 5.03
N ALA A 94 -5.61 9.59 5.58
CA ALA A 94 -6.30 8.52 4.86
C ALA A 94 -6.98 9.05 3.59
N GLU A 95 -7.57 10.24 3.65
CA GLU A 95 -8.19 10.86 2.47
C GLU A 95 -7.19 11.15 1.37
N GLU A 96 -6.01 11.66 1.73
CA GLU A 96 -4.95 11.93 0.75
C GLU A 96 -4.51 10.66 0.05
N VAL A 97 -4.35 9.58 0.81
CA VAL A 97 -3.94 8.29 0.27
C VAL A 97 -5.00 7.76 -0.71
N LEU A 98 -6.27 7.81 -0.32
CA LEU A 98 -7.37 7.36 -1.18
C LEU A 98 -7.42 8.08 -2.51
N LYS A 99 -7.17 9.39 -2.51
CA LYS A 99 -7.20 10.18 -3.74
C LYS A 99 -6.09 9.78 -4.71
N ARG A 100 -4.98 9.24 -4.22
CA ARG A 100 -3.79 8.98 -5.02
C ARG A 100 -3.61 7.50 -5.41
N LEU A 101 -4.40 6.64 -4.82
CA LEU A 101 -4.35 5.19 -5.12
C LEU A 101 -5.27 4.80 -6.27
#